data_65c6d072ea5a496d4453214d305ec90a
#
_entry.id   65c6d072ea5a496d4453214d305ec90a
#
_cell.length_a   1.000
_cell.length_b   1.000
_cell.length_c   1.000
_cell.angle_alpha   90.00
_cell.angle_beta   90.00
_cell.angle_gamma   90.00
#
_symmetry.space_group_name_H-M   'P 1'
#
loop_
_entity.id
_entity.type
_entity.pdbx_description
1 polymer ?
#
loop_
_entity_poly.entity_id
_entity_poly.type
_entity_poly.pdbx_seq_one_letter_code
_entity_poly.pdbx_strand_id
1 'polypeptide(L)'
;MCIRDSNRVLPKPVLGISAFLEDEEVEKISSILKFKSSNTIADVYSEELFYDNIKGETKEEILFEICKRIPEKYGIPSDFYEGLLRREEITGTDLAKHVALPHPYETTSDISFACISVLDHPIRWTRQDVQVVILMAVAEDEQRDLTNFLQLISEFIANESAVLQLVEEPDFTTFVNLLSQIEM
;
A
#
# COMPACT_ATOMS: atom_id res chain seq x y z
N MET A 1 -39.37 -6.96 13.37
CA MET A 1 -38.22 -7.80 13.75
C MET A 1 -37.02 -6.86 13.85
N CYS A 2 -36.61 -6.47 15.06
CA CYS A 2 -35.63 -5.42 15.26
C CYS A 2 -34.20 -5.91 15.05
N ILE A 3 -33.47 -5.27 14.15
CA ILE A 3 -32.04 -5.51 13.86
C ILE A 3 -31.12 -4.95 14.98
N ARG A 4 -31.54 -5.15 16.26
CA ARG A 4 -30.74 -4.65 17.40
C ARG A 4 -29.66 -5.60 17.90
N ASP A 5 -29.58 -6.85 17.39
CA ASP A 5 -28.67 -7.87 17.92
C ASP A 5 -27.46 -8.19 17.03
N SER A 6 -27.25 -7.46 15.91
CA SER A 6 -26.13 -7.75 14.99
C SER A 6 -24.81 -7.07 15.36
N ASN A 7 -24.78 -6.19 16.38
CA ASN A 7 -23.57 -5.47 16.81
C ASN A 7 -22.52 -6.34 17.55
N ARG A 8 -22.79 -7.62 17.78
CA ARG A 8 -21.88 -8.51 18.54
C ARG A 8 -20.99 -9.43 17.70
N VAL A 9 -21.15 -9.46 16.40
CA VAL A 9 -20.49 -10.51 15.57
C VAL A 9 -19.75 -9.96 14.33
N LEU A 10 -19.80 -8.67 14.03
CA LEU A 10 -19.14 -8.11 12.85
C LEU A 10 -18.03 -7.13 13.27
N PRO A 11 -16.81 -7.26 12.73
CA PRO A 11 -15.69 -6.36 12.99
C PRO A 11 -15.83 -4.97 12.34
N LYS A 12 -16.97 -4.65 11.73
CA LYS A 12 -17.26 -3.35 11.13
C LYS A 12 -18.44 -2.68 11.83
N PRO A 13 -18.42 -1.36 12.07
CA PRO A 13 -19.54 -0.64 12.61
C PRO A 13 -20.73 -0.75 11.65
N VAL A 14 -21.86 -1.29 12.16
CA VAL A 14 -23.13 -1.35 11.42
C VAL A 14 -23.93 -0.13 11.78
N LEU A 15 -24.18 0.74 10.80
CA LEU A 15 -25.04 1.91 10.97
C LEU A 15 -26.50 1.46 10.91
N GLY A 16 -27.26 1.62 11.99
CA GLY A 16 -28.72 1.46 11.96
C GLY A 16 -29.34 2.72 11.36
N ILE A 17 -30.02 2.58 10.22
CA ILE A 17 -30.72 3.69 9.55
C ILE A 17 -32.22 3.51 9.80
N SER A 18 -32.91 4.59 10.20
CA SER A 18 -34.39 4.60 10.32
C SER A 18 -35.02 4.64 8.90
N ALA A 19 -36.31 4.32 8.81
CA ALA A 19 -37.05 4.35 7.53
C ALA A 19 -37.19 5.78 6.96
N PHE A 20 -36.95 6.80 7.78
CA PHE A 20 -36.84 8.21 7.40
C PHE A 20 -35.49 8.71 7.94
N LEU A 21 -34.62 9.17 7.04
CA LEU A 21 -33.34 9.76 7.41
C LEU A 21 -33.57 11.08 8.16
N GLU A 22 -33.16 11.14 9.40
CA GLU A 22 -33.11 12.38 10.17
C GLU A 22 -31.81 13.12 9.86
N ASP A 23 -31.78 14.45 10.06
CA ASP A 23 -30.63 15.29 9.75
C ASP A 23 -29.32 14.77 10.38
N GLU A 24 -29.40 14.22 11.60
CA GLU A 24 -28.26 13.63 12.33
C GLU A 24 -27.75 12.35 11.67
N GLU A 25 -28.61 11.56 11.05
CA GLU A 25 -28.24 10.35 10.30
C GLU A 25 -27.61 10.71 8.95
N VAL A 26 -28.12 11.77 8.31
CA VAL A 26 -27.53 12.33 7.09
C VAL A 26 -26.12 12.87 7.36
N GLU A 27 -25.91 13.57 8.49
CA GLU A 27 -24.58 14.03 8.89
C GLU A 27 -23.62 12.88 9.16
N LYS A 28 -24.07 11.81 9.85
CA LYS A 28 -23.26 10.61 10.08
C LYS A 28 -22.90 9.90 8.78
N ILE A 29 -23.84 9.73 7.88
CA ILE A 29 -23.59 9.16 6.55
C ILE A 29 -22.63 10.06 5.76
N SER A 30 -22.85 11.37 5.77
CA SER A 30 -21.97 12.35 5.12
C SER A 30 -20.56 12.34 5.70
N SER A 31 -20.42 12.19 7.03
CA SER A 31 -19.09 12.08 7.66
C SER A 31 -18.37 10.80 7.28
N ILE A 32 -19.08 9.67 7.18
CA ILE A 32 -18.54 8.38 6.71
C ILE A 32 -18.16 8.45 5.23
N LEU A 33 -19.02 9.09 4.41
CA LEU A 33 -18.72 9.28 2.98
C LEU A 33 -17.59 10.28 2.75
N LYS A 34 -17.50 11.35 3.54
CA LYS A 34 -16.36 12.28 3.54
C LYS A 34 -15.08 11.62 4.02
N PHE A 35 -15.15 10.75 5.02
CA PHE A 35 -14.01 9.96 5.48
C PHE A 35 -13.54 8.99 4.37
N LYS A 36 -14.46 8.37 3.61
CA LYS A 36 -14.11 7.57 2.42
C LYS A 36 -13.58 8.41 1.26
N SER A 37 -14.00 9.68 1.13
CA SER A 37 -13.54 10.57 0.05
C SER A 37 -12.29 11.38 0.42
N SER A 38 -11.85 11.38 1.69
CA SER A 38 -10.64 12.09 2.12
C SER A 38 -9.36 11.25 2.02
N ASN A 39 -9.45 9.94 1.81
CA ASN A 39 -8.30 9.13 1.45
C ASN A 39 -8.02 9.27 -0.04
N THR A 40 -7.52 10.43 -0.43
CA THR A 40 -7.00 10.61 -1.78
C THR A 40 -5.72 9.80 -1.95
N ILE A 41 -5.41 9.40 -3.17
CA ILE A 41 -4.13 8.76 -3.55
C ILE A 41 -2.95 9.49 -2.88
N ALA A 42 -3.00 10.83 -2.83
CA ALA A 42 -1.97 11.68 -2.24
C ALA A 42 -1.75 11.49 -0.71
N ASP A 43 -2.73 10.95 0.02
CA ASP A 43 -2.62 10.79 1.48
C ASP A 43 -1.84 9.51 1.88
N VAL A 44 -1.70 8.56 0.95
CA VAL A 44 -1.04 7.27 1.20
C VAL A 44 0.27 7.14 0.44
N TYR A 45 0.35 7.78 -0.74
CA TYR A 45 1.55 7.80 -1.57
C TYR A 45 2.22 9.15 -1.46
N SER A 46 3.45 9.16 -1.03
CA SER A 46 4.26 10.38 -0.92
C SER A 46 5.38 10.35 -1.95
N GLU A 47 5.59 11.47 -2.65
CA GLU A 47 6.69 11.63 -3.60
C GLU A 47 8.05 11.36 -2.94
N GLU A 48 8.20 11.66 -1.64
CA GLU A 48 9.44 11.38 -0.90
C GLU A 48 9.72 9.87 -0.70
N LEU A 49 8.71 9.00 -0.91
CA LEU A 49 8.83 7.54 -0.89
C LEU A 49 8.80 6.93 -2.30
N PHE A 50 8.99 7.75 -3.31
CA PHE A 50 9.19 7.30 -4.68
C PHE A 50 10.67 7.37 -5.03
N TYR A 51 11.25 6.23 -5.42
CA TYR A 51 12.67 6.13 -5.77
C TYR A 51 12.81 5.55 -7.17
N ASP A 52 13.38 6.31 -8.07
CA ASP A 52 13.83 5.86 -9.36
C ASP A 52 15.26 5.31 -9.28
N ASN A 53 15.64 4.47 -10.24
CA ASN A 53 17.00 4.04 -10.46
C ASN A 53 17.69 3.41 -9.21
N ILE A 54 16.94 2.56 -8.48
CA ILE A 54 17.51 1.75 -7.39
C ILE A 54 18.43 0.69 -7.99
N LYS A 55 19.63 0.54 -7.42
CA LYS A 55 20.70 -0.35 -7.90
C LYS A 55 20.96 -1.49 -6.93
N GLY A 56 21.16 -2.68 -7.46
CA GLY A 56 21.55 -3.90 -6.75
C GLY A 56 21.36 -5.11 -7.63
N GLU A 57 22.10 -6.17 -7.34
CA GLU A 57 22.08 -7.44 -8.08
C GLU A 57 21.20 -8.50 -7.40
N THR A 58 20.87 -8.29 -6.12
CA THR A 58 20.08 -9.21 -5.30
C THR A 58 18.93 -8.48 -4.61
N LYS A 59 17.88 -9.23 -4.26
CA LYS A 59 16.76 -8.65 -3.51
C LYS A 59 17.19 -8.10 -2.15
N GLU A 60 18.16 -8.72 -1.50
CA GLU A 60 18.74 -8.30 -0.24
C GLU A 60 19.39 -6.91 -0.38
N GLU A 61 20.19 -6.70 -1.41
CA GLU A 61 20.81 -5.39 -1.70
C GLU A 61 19.77 -4.32 -1.99
N ILE A 62 18.76 -4.65 -2.81
CA ILE A 62 17.66 -3.74 -3.16
C ILE A 62 16.87 -3.35 -1.90
N LEU A 63 16.45 -4.32 -1.09
CA LEU A 63 15.71 -4.05 0.15
C LEU A 63 16.51 -3.21 1.14
N PHE A 64 17.81 -3.48 1.26
CA PHE A 64 18.71 -2.68 2.11
C PHE A 64 18.80 -1.24 1.62
N GLU A 65 18.97 -1.02 0.32
CA GLU A 65 19.08 0.31 -0.27
C GLU A 65 17.78 1.11 -0.13
N ILE A 66 16.61 0.46 -0.30
CA ILE A 66 15.31 1.09 -0.09
C ILE A 66 15.16 1.48 1.39
N CYS A 67 15.41 0.57 2.33
CA CYS A 67 15.27 0.83 3.76
C CYS A 67 16.11 2.03 4.23
N LYS A 68 17.32 2.18 3.71
CA LYS A 68 18.19 3.32 4.03
C LYS A 68 17.64 4.69 3.59
N ARG A 69 16.76 4.70 2.59
CA ARG A 69 16.18 5.93 2.05
C ARG A 69 14.86 6.33 2.72
N ILE A 70 14.24 5.42 3.47
CA ILE A 70 12.99 5.73 4.19
C ILE A 70 13.28 6.79 5.26
N PRO A 71 12.55 7.93 5.26
CA PRO A 71 12.78 9.00 6.23
C PRO A 71 12.47 8.55 7.66
N GLU A 72 13.26 9.03 8.64
CA GLU A 72 13.13 8.69 10.06
C GLU A 72 11.73 8.94 10.65
N LYS A 73 10.99 9.91 10.08
CA LYS A 73 9.63 10.23 10.53
C LYS A 73 8.62 9.09 10.39
N TYR A 74 8.93 8.05 9.59
CA TYR A 74 8.08 6.87 9.44
C TYR A 74 8.26 5.86 10.58
N GLY A 75 9.24 6.09 11.47
CA GLY A 75 9.41 5.33 12.71
C GLY A 75 9.65 3.83 12.48
N ILE A 76 10.39 3.47 11.43
CA ILE A 76 10.74 2.06 11.20
C ILE A 76 11.76 1.60 12.26
N PRO A 77 11.57 0.41 12.87
CA PRO A 77 12.51 -0.10 13.86
C PRO A 77 13.84 -0.48 13.22
N SER A 78 14.89 -0.57 14.04
CA SER A 78 16.24 -0.90 13.57
C SER A 78 16.37 -2.30 12.93
N ASP A 79 15.45 -3.23 13.25
CA ASP A 79 15.39 -4.58 12.69
C ASP A 79 14.34 -4.75 11.58
N PHE A 80 13.84 -3.62 11.03
CA PHE A 80 12.85 -3.63 9.95
C PHE A 80 13.34 -4.39 8.71
N TYR A 81 14.59 -4.15 8.30
CA TYR A 81 15.21 -4.83 7.18
C TYR A 81 15.29 -6.36 7.41
N GLU A 82 15.71 -6.79 8.58
CA GLU A 82 15.76 -8.20 8.96
C GLU A 82 14.34 -8.81 8.99
N GLY A 83 13.34 -8.04 9.38
CA GLY A 83 11.92 -8.43 9.32
C GLY A 83 11.45 -8.70 7.89
N LEU A 84 11.84 -7.85 6.94
CA LEU A 84 11.58 -8.07 5.50
C LEU A 84 12.25 -9.34 4.99
N LEU A 85 13.52 -9.55 5.31
CA LEU A 85 14.26 -10.75 4.88
C LEU A 85 13.61 -12.03 5.43
N ARG A 86 13.29 -12.08 6.73
CA ARG A 86 12.56 -13.21 7.32
C ARG A 86 11.23 -13.49 6.61
N ARG A 87 10.52 -12.45 6.20
CA ARG A 87 9.26 -12.59 5.45
C ARG A 87 9.50 -13.15 4.04
N GLU A 88 10.54 -12.69 3.36
CA GLU A 88 10.93 -13.16 2.02
C GLU A 88 11.40 -14.64 2.01
N GLU A 89 12.03 -15.10 3.10
CA GLU A 89 12.45 -16.51 3.26
C GLU A 89 11.28 -17.49 3.32
N ILE A 90 10.13 -17.07 3.88
CA ILE A 90 8.93 -17.92 3.99
C ILE A 90 8.31 -18.11 2.59
N THR A 91 8.15 -17.04 1.87
CA THR A 91 7.61 -17.03 0.52
C THR A 91 7.96 -15.71 -0.16
N GLY A 92 8.50 -15.78 -1.38
CA GLY A 92 8.81 -14.58 -2.16
C GLY A 92 7.57 -13.73 -2.39
N THR A 93 7.77 -12.42 -2.34
CA THR A 93 6.69 -11.42 -2.52
C THR A 93 6.54 -10.95 -3.98
N ASP A 94 7.20 -11.61 -4.92
CA ASP A 94 7.06 -11.41 -6.38
C ASP A 94 5.71 -11.98 -6.86
N LEU A 95 4.63 -11.20 -6.62
CA LEU A 95 3.24 -11.62 -6.80
C LEU A 95 2.79 -11.59 -8.27
N ALA A 96 3.35 -10.68 -9.05
CA ALA A 96 3.03 -10.51 -10.47
C ALA A 96 4.31 -10.31 -11.28
N LYS A 97 4.19 -10.32 -12.61
CA LYS A 97 5.32 -10.03 -13.49
C LYS A 97 5.85 -8.62 -13.20
N HIS A 98 7.15 -8.52 -13.12
CA HIS A 98 7.90 -7.27 -12.91
C HIS A 98 7.73 -6.62 -11.54
N VAL A 99 6.87 -7.14 -10.65
CA VAL A 99 6.56 -6.49 -9.36
C VAL A 99 6.79 -7.41 -8.18
N ALA A 100 7.50 -6.90 -7.16
CA ALA A 100 7.52 -7.46 -5.81
C ALA A 100 6.82 -6.52 -4.82
N LEU A 101 6.15 -7.11 -3.81
CA LEU A 101 5.42 -6.41 -2.76
C LEU A 101 5.96 -6.79 -1.37
N PRO A 102 7.22 -6.46 -1.05
CA PRO A 102 7.81 -6.81 0.24
C PRO A 102 7.11 -6.07 1.39
N HIS A 103 6.87 -6.78 2.47
CA HIS A 103 6.26 -6.28 3.69
C HIS A 103 6.74 -7.10 4.89
N PRO A 104 6.92 -6.52 6.08
CA PRO A 104 7.26 -7.27 7.27
C PRO A 104 6.08 -8.14 7.73
N TYR A 105 6.37 -9.18 8.51
CA TYR A 105 5.33 -10.08 9.05
C TYR A 105 4.52 -9.41 10.17
N GLU A 106 5.18 -8.56 10.92
CA GLU A 106 4.60 -7.82 12.05
C GLU A 106 4.36 -6.37 11.69
N THR A 107 3.41 -5.72 12.34
CA THR A 107 3.23 -4.27 12.27
C THR A 107 4.42 -3.59 12.96
N THR A 108 5.16 -2.78 12.24
CA THR A 108 6.49 -2.37 12.70
C THR A 108 6.84 -0.92 12.37
N SER A 109 5.85 -0.08 12.09
CA SER A 109 6.08 1.34 11.82
C SER A 109 5.12 2.22 12.61
N ASP A 110 5.52 3.46 12.88
CA ASP A 110 4.64 4.43 13.54
C ASP A 110 3.56 4.97 12.59
N ILE A 111 3.82 4.94 11.30
CA ILE A 111 2.93 5.44 10.24
C ILE A 111 2.87 4.40 9.12
N SER A 112 1.66 4.04 8.67
CA SER A 112 1.52 3.19 7.48
C SER A 112 1.95 3.92 6.22
N PHE A 113 2.73 3.25 5.38
CA PHE A 113 3.25 3.81 4.13
C PHE A 113 3.48 2.75 3.06
N ALA A 114 3.56 3.20 1.81
CA ALA A 114 4.12 2.44 0.70
C ALA A 114 5.28 3.22 0.07
N CYS A 115 6.39 2.54 -0.09
CA CYS A 115 7.55 3.03 -0.82
C CYS A 115 7.58 2.38 -2.20
N ILE A 116 7.50 3.19 -3.25
CA ILE A 116 7.54 2.75 -4.65
C ILE A 116 8.95 2.91 -5.17
N SER A 117 9.54 1.83 -5.67
CA SER A 117 10.91 1.85 -6.17
C SER A 117 10.99 1.21 -7.54
N VAL A 118 11.59 1.91 -8.49
CA VAL A 118 11.90 1.39 -9.82
C VAL A 118 13.40 1.08 -9.89
N LEU A 119 13.73 -0.15 -10.28
CA LEU A 119 15.11 -0.61 -10.38
C LEU A 119 15.71 -0.16 -11.71
N ASP A 120 17.02 0.06 -11.76
CA ASP A 120 17.75 0.42 -12.98
C ASP A 120 17.77 -0.72 -14.02
N HIS A 121 17.62 -1.96 -13.56
CA HIS A 121 17.44 -3.15 -14.39
C HIS A 121 16.63 -4.22 -13.65
N PRO A 122 15.98 -5.16 -14.36
CA PRO A 122 15.24 -6.24 -13.70
C PRO A 122 16.21 -7.23 -13.03
N ILE A 123 15.86 -7.64 -11.80
CA ILE A 123 16.61 -8.67 -11.07
C ILE A 123 15.74 -9.90 -10.81
N ARG A 124 16.36 -11.08 -10.68
CA ARG A 124 15.68 -12.28 -10.26
C ARG A 124 15.34 -12.20 -8.77
N TRP A 125 14.03 -12.08 -8.47
CA TRP A 125 13.56 -11.99 -7.08
C TRP A 125 13.49 -13.37 -6.40
N THR A 126 12.48 -14.14 -6.69
CA THR A 126 12.34 -15.55 -6.29
C THR A 126 11.85 -16.36 -7.48
N ARG A 127 10.69 -16.03 -8.03
CA ARG A 127 10.06 -16.72 -9.18
C ARG A 127 10.02 -15.86 -10.43
N GLN A 128 9.95 -14.54 -10.26
CA GLN A 128 9.81 -13.56 -11.34
C GLN A 128 11.06 -12.69 -11.44
N ASP A 129 11.25 -12.09 -12.62
CA ASP A 129 12.16 -10.97 -12.78
C ASP A 129 11.42 -9.69 -12.43
N VAL A 130 11.92 -8.94 -11.45
CA VAL A 130 11.29 -7.78 -10.82
C VAL A 130 12.04 -6.52 -11.19
N GLN A 131 11.30 -5.47 -11.53
CA GLN A 131 11.85 -4.14 -11.78
C GLN A 131 11.10 -3.04 -11.01
N VAL A 132 9.90 -3.33 -10.47
CA VAL A 132 9.18 -2.44 -9.57
C VAL A 132 9.03 -3.11 -8.20
N VAL A 133 9.45 -2.42 -7.16
CA VAL A 133 9.34 -2.88 -5.77
C VAL A 133 8.42 -1.94 -5.02
N ILE A 134 7.32 -2.46 -4.47
CA ILE A 134 6.37 -1.73 -3.63
C ILE A 134 6.52 -2.23 -2.21
N LEU A 135 7.39 -1.60 -1.42
CA LEU A 135 7.61 -1.95 -0.04
C LEU A 135 6.53 -1.31 0.84
N MET A 136 5.82 -2.13 1.61
CA MET A 136 4.74 -1.65 2.49
C MET A 136 5.05 -1.91 3.96
N ALA A 137 4.65 -0.96 4.80
CA ALA A 137 4.58 -1.12 6.24
C ALA A 137 3.23 -0.61 6.75
N VAL A 138 2.67 -1.31 7.76
CA VAL A 138 1.39 -0.96 8.37
C VAL A 138 1.63 -0.67 9.85
N ALA A 139 1.13 0.46 10.34
CA ALA A 139 1.19 0.83 11.75
C ALA A 139 0.20 0.00 12.57
N GLU A 140 0.56 -0.32 13.83
CA GLU A 140 -0.26 -1.14 14.73
C GLU A 140 -1.62 -0.48 15.02
N ASP A 141 -1.61 0.82 15.29
CA ASP A 141 -2.82 1.61 15.61
C ASP A 141 -3.42 2.32 14.39
N GLU A 142 -3.28 1.74 13.20
CA GLU A 142 -3.81 2.36 11.98
C GLU A 142 -5.32 2.45 11.99
N GLN A 143 -5.85 3.68 12.06
CA GLN A 143 -7.28 3.97 12.06
C GLN A 143 -7.85 4.21 10.65
N ARG A 144 -6.98 4.36 9.64
CA ARG A 144 -7.41 4.56 8.26
C ARG A 144 -7.86 3.23 7.65
N ASP A 145 -8.88 3.29 6.83
CA ASP A 145 -9.28 2.13 6.02
C ASP A 145 -8.33 1.97 4.83
N LEU A 146 -7.37 1.06 4.96
CA LEU A 146 -6.40 0.75 3.91
C LEU A 146 -6.99 -0.10 2.77
N THR A 147 -8.27 -0.45 2.80
CA THR A 147 -8.88 -1.34 1.80
C THR A 147 -8.77 -0.76 0.40
N ASN A 148 -9.09 0.52 0.22
CA ASN A 148 -9.00 1.19 -1.08
C ASN A 148 -7.55 1.25 -1.57
N PHE A 149 -6.60 1.53 -0.67
CA PHE A 149 -5.18 1.53 -0.96
C PHE A 149 -4.70 0.17 -1.47
N LEU A 150 -5.01 -0.91 -0.75
CA LEU A 150 -4.62 -2.27 -1.13
C LEU A 150 -5.30 -2.71 -2.43
N GLN A 151 -6.54 -2.28 -2.66
CA GLN A 151 -7.24 -2.55 -3.91
C GLN A 151 -6.55 -1.89 -5.09
N LEU A 152 -6.24 -0.59 -5.01
CA LEU A 152 -5.54 0.15 -6.08
C LEU A 152 -4.18 -0.48 -6.42
N ILE A 153 -3.38 -0.82 -5.40
CA ILE A 153 -2.12 -1.52 -5.61
C ILE A 153 -2.35 -2.87 -6.29
N SER A 154 -3.35 -3.64 -5.85
CA SER A 154 -3.65 -4.95 -6.44
C SER A 154 -4.04 -4.83 -7.93
N GLU A 155 -4.83 -3.82 -8.27
CA GLU A 155 -5.24 -3.54 -9.65
C GLU A 155 -4.08 -3.02 -10.49
N PHE A 156 -3.22 -2.16 -9.93
CA PHE A 156 -2.00 -1.68 -10.60
C PHE A 156 -1.05 -2.84 -10.92
N ILE A 157 -0.71 -3.68 -9.94
CA ILE A 157 0.21 -4.81 -10.16
C ILE A 157 -0.35 -5.88 -11.11
N ALA A 158 -1.66 -6.00 -11.21
CA ALA A 158 -2.33 -6.89 -12.17
C ALA A 158 -2.30 -6.35 -13.60
N ASN A 159 -2.08 -5.03 -13.77
CA ASN A 159 -2.00 -4.37 -15.08
C ASN A 159 -0.54 -4.30 -15.56
N GLU A 160 -0.07 -5.36 -16.23
CA GLU A 160 1.31 -5.45 -16.75
C GLU A 160 1.68 -4.23 -17.63
N SER A 161 0.74 -3.68 -18.40
CA SER A 161 0.99 -2.50 -19.23
C SER A 161 1.28 -1.23 -18.41
N ALA A 162 0.53 -1.02 -17.31
CA ALA A 162 0.77 0.09 -16.40
C ALA A 162 2.12 -0.04 -15.69
N VAL A 163 2.48 -1.26 -15.28
CA VAL A 163 3.79 -1.53 -14.66
C VAL A 163 4.92 -1.23 -15.62
N LEU A 164 4.84 -1.69 -16.88
CA LEU A 164 5.87 -1.43 -17.89
C LEU A 164 5.97 0.05 -18.24
N GLN A 165 4.84 0.77 -18.29
CA GLN A 165 4.85 2.22 -18.52
C GLN A 165 5.58 2.94 -17.36
N LEU A 166 5.37 2.53 -16.11
CA LEU A 166 6.12 3.09 -14.97
C LEU A 166 7.63 2.78 -15.06
N VAL A 167 8.01 1.62 -15.59
CA VAL A 167 9.42 1.28 -15.82
C VAL A 167 10.04 2.16 -16.91
N GLU A 168 9.30 2.48 -17.96
CA GLU A 168 9.76 3.35 -19.05
C GLU A 168 9.86 4.82 -18.62
N GLU A 169 8.94 5.29 -17.79
CA GLU A 169 8.87 6.67 -17.28
C GLU A 169 8.79 6.64 -15.74
N PRO A 170 9.93 6.40 -15.04
CA PRO A 170 9.96 6.16 -13.60
C PRO A 170 9.91 7.48 -12.81
N ASP A 171 8.75 8.10 -12.76
CA ASP A 171 8.49 9.30 -11.95
C ASP A 171 7.17 9.19 -11.18
N PHE A 172 7.06 9.96 -10.09
CA PHE A 172 5.92 9.94 -9.19
C PHE A 172 4.62 10.39 -9.89
N THR A 173 4.70 11.36 -10.80
CA THR A 173 3.54 11.87 -11.53
C THR A 173 2.96 10.79 -12.45
N THR A 174 3.82 10.06 -13.16
CA THR A 174 3.43 8.91 -13.97
C THR A 174 2.74 7.85 -13.12
N PHE A 175 3.31 7.48 -11.95
CA PHE A 175 2.70 6.53 -11.03
C PHE A 175 1.29 6.97 -10.59
N VAL A 176 1.12 8.21 -10.14
CA VAL A 176 -0.19 8.75 -9.72
C VAL A 176 -1.19 8.77 -10.86
N ASN A 177 -0.77 9.15 -12.07
CA ASN A 177 -1.63 9.14 -13.25
C ASN A 177 -2.11 7.73 -13.62
N LEU A 178 -1.23 6.73 -13.51
CA LEU A 178 -1.58 5.32 -13.75
C LEU A 178 -2.61 4.82 -12.73
N LEU A 179 -2.44 5.15 -11.44
CA LEU A 179 -3.42 4.81 -10.40
C LEU A 179 -4.77 5.49 -10.65
N SER A 180 -4.78 6.76 -11.05
CA SER A 180 -6.02 7.51 -11.32
C SER A 180 -6.81 6.94 -12.50
N GLN A 181 -6.15 6.27 -13.45
CA GLN A 181 -6.83 5.58 -14.57
C GLN A 181 -7.50 4.27 -14.14
N ILE A 182 -7.05 3.69 -13.03
CA ILE A 182 -7.60 2.46 -12.46
C ILE A 182 -8.88 2.76 -11.66
N GLU A 183 -8.95 3.93 -10.98
CA GLU A 183 -10.12 4.34 -10.20
C GLU A 183 -11.37 4.66 -11.04
N MET A 184 -11.26 4.83 -12.34
CA MET A 184 -12.38 5.14 -13.24
C MET A 184 -13.08 3.87 -13.74
#